data_193004ccdc6b341fc05ef53cfeb999d4
#
_entry.id   193004ccdc6b341fc05ef53cfeb999d4
#
_cell.length_a   1.000
_cell.length_b   1.000
_cell.length_c   1.000
_cell.angle_alpha   90.00
_cell.angle_beta   90.00
_cell.angle_gamma   90.00
#
_symmetry.space_group_name_H-M   'P 1'
#
loop_
_entity.id
_entity.type
_entity.pdbx_description
1 polymer ?
#
loop_
_entity_poly.entity_id
_entity_poly.type
_entity_poly.pdbx_seq_one_letter_code
_entity_poly.pdbx_strand_id
1 'polypeptide(L)'
;MTLALVTGGSGFIGQPLVSELVARGRQVRVLDVLLPTRTLPMVDYVQGSVLDRGLVHDVMGGVDEVYHLAGLPGMWRPDRADFHAVNFTGTENILAAARQRGATRFLHCSTESILFRTAQQDDADAEDALLKADDMPGPYTRSKMLADQLALQAAAAGFPVIVGCPTMPIGPHDQNLTPPTAMLQHFLGGGLFRMYLDFIVNLVDVRDVAIGLILAMEKGRLGHRYVLGGDSIPLKQVLALMAASGCRKLFVPVPGSFAELGSRMIEFISDHVTRSVPSATVEGVRIARRATALSIDKARRELGYMPRPVEPVLRETIAHLMEVPVRRVLRHA
;
A
#
# COMPACT_ATOMS: atom_id res chain seq x y z
N MET A 1 -26.69 -10.32 9.06
CA MET A 1 -25.31 -9.90 9.38
C MET A 1 -24.60 -9.62 8.07
N THR A 2 -23.83 -8.56 7.97
CA THR A 2 -23.11 -8.18 6.76
C THR A 2 -21.89 -9.08 6.58
N LEU A 3 -21.74 -9.72 5.41
CA LEU A 3 -20.57 -10.49 5.04
C LEU A 3 -19.60 -9.59 4.24
N ALA A 4 -18.40 -9.38 4.75
CA ALA A 4 -17.34 -8.65 4.09
C ALA A 4 -16.33 -9.61 3.44
N LEU A 5 -16.03 -9.46 2.16
CA LEU A 5 -14.89 -10.10 1.52
C LEU A 5 -13.69 -9.16 1.59
N VAL A 6 -12.58 -9.65 2.15
CA VAL A 6 -11.29 -8.96 2.16
C VAL A 6 -10.30 -9.72 1.29
N THR A 7 -9.98 -9.20 0.11
CA THR A 7 -8.90 -9.76 -0.69
C THR A 7 -7.56 -9.19 -0.24
N GLY A 8 -6.52 -10.00 -0.17
CA GLY A 8 -5.24 -9.57 0.45
C GLY A 8 -5.31 -9.45 1.98
N GLY A 9 -6.27 -10.14 2.60
CA GLY A 9 -6.54 -10.07 4.04
C GLY A 9 -5.44 -10.63 4.93
N SER A 10 -4.53 -11.44 4.39
CA SER A 10 -3.33 -11.93 5.10
C SER A 10 -2.12 -10.97 4.98
N GLY A 11 -2.29 -9.85 4.26
CA GLY A 11 -1.26 -8.83 4.07
C GLY A 11 -1.07 -7.92 5.28
N PHE A 12 -0.11 -6.99 5.19
CA PHE A 12 0.23 -6.07 6.27
C PHE A 12 -0.93 -5.14 6.66
N ILE A 13 -1.65 -4.58 5.68
CA ILE A 13 -2.87 -3.78 5.93
C ILE A 13 -4.07 -4.69 6.18
N GLY A 14 -4.12 -5.86 5.53
CA GLY A 14 -5.26 -6.78 5.58
C GLY A 14 -5.50 -7.36 6.97
N GLN A 15 -4.46 -7.79 7.67
CA GLN A 15 -4.61 -8.41 9.00
C GLN A 15 -5.26 -7.46 10.04
N PRO A 16 -4.79 -6.21 10.24
CA PRO A 16 -5.48 -5.29 11.14
C PRO A 16 -6.89 -4.92 10.66
N LEU A 17 -7.13 -4.84 9.34
CA LEU A 17 -8.47 -4.62 8.80
C LEU A 17 -9.43 -5.76 9.14
N VAL A 18 -9.01 -7.01 8.92
CA VAL A 18 -9.81 -8.21 9.28
C VAL A 18 -10.09 -8.26 10.77
N SER A 19 -9.06 -7.99 11.61
CA SER A 19 -9.23 -7.92 13.06
C SER A 19 -10.27 -6.89 13.49
N GLU A 20 -10.22 -5.70 12.92
CA GLU A 20 -11.13 -4.60 13.26
C GLU A 20 -12.57 -4.88 12.77
N LEU A 21 -12.73 -5.48 11.57
CA LEU A 21 -14.05 -5.90 11.07
C LEU A 21 -14.70 -6.96 11.98
N VAL A 22 -13.94 -7.95 12.42
CA VAL A 22 -14.41 -8.97 13.39
C VAL A 22 -14.78 -8.33 14.72
N ALA A 23 -13.96 -7.42 15.25
CA ALA A 23 -14.24 -6.69 16.48
C ALA A 23 -15.54 -5.86 16.41
N ARG A 24 -15.90 -5.37 15.20
CA ARG A 24 -17.17 -4.68 14.92
C ARG A 24 -18.35 -5.62 14.64
N GLY A 25 -18.17 -6.93 14.79
CA GLY A 25 -19.25 -7.93 14.63
C GLY A 25 -19.58 -8.25 13.16
N ARG A 26 -18.70 -7.94 12.21
CA ARG A 26 -18.86 -8.34 10.80
C ARG A 26 -18.48 -9.81 10.62
N GLN A 27 -19.16 -10.52 9.74
CA GLN A 27 -18.66 -11.77 9.19
C GLN A 27 -17.64 -11.44 8.12
N VAL A 28 -16.52 -12.16 8.14
CA VAL A 28 -15.41 -11.86 7.22
C VAL A 28 -15.01 -13.13 6.46
N ARG A 29 -14.90 -12.99 5.14
CA ARG A 29 -14.22 -13.94 4.25
C ARG A 29 -12.94 -13.29 3.75
N VAL A 30 -11.83 -14.03 3.79
CA VAL A 30 -10.53 -13.61 3.28
C VAL A 30 -10.18 -14.42 2.05
N LEU A 31 -9.79 -13.76 0.95
CA LEU A 31 -9.15 -14.39 -0.20
C LEU A 31 -7.70 -13.89 -0.27
N ASP A 32 -6.74 -14.79 -0.12
CA ASP A 32 -5.31 -14.45 -0.24
C ASP A 32 -4.53 -15.65 -0.80
N VAL A 33 -3.43 -15.39 -1.50
CA VAL A 33 -2.53 -16.45 -1.98
C VAL A 33 -1.79 -17.14 -0.83
N LEU A 34 -1.67 -16.48 0.32
CA LEU A 34 -1.10 -17.03 1.55
C LEU A 34 -2.13 -16.97 2.68
N LEU A 35 -2.17 -18.03 3.48
CA LEU A 35 -2.91 -17.99 4.74
C LEU A 35 -2.10 -17.22 5.80
N PRO A 36 -2.76 -16.49 6.73
CA PRO A 36 -2.05 -15.83 7.81
C PRO A 36 -1.44 -16.88 8.77
N THR A 37 -0.34 -16.51 9.43
CA THR A 37 0.29 -17.38 10.46
C THR A 37 -0.61 -17.60 11.66
N ARG A 38 -1.55 -16.69 11.91
CA ARG A 38 -2.55 -16.79 12.98
C ARG A 38 -3.93 -16.46 12.41
N THR A 39 -4.82 -17.45 12.46
CA THR A 39 -6.22 -17.30 12.05
C THR A 39 -7.05 -16.74 13.20
N LEU A 40 -8.07 -15.96 12.85
CA LEU A 40 -9.09 -15.48 13.78
C LEU A 40 -10.30 -16.43 13.74
N PRO A 41 -10.94 -16.73 14.88
CA PRO A 41 -12.21 -17.45 14.88
C PRO A 41 -13.28 -16.63 14.10
N MET A 42 -14.21 -17.33 13.46
CA MET A 42 -15.31 -16.73 12.66
C MET A 42 -14.86 -16.01 11.37
N VAL A 43 -13.62 -16.20 10.93
CA VAL A 43 -13.15 -15.76 9.62
C VAL A 43 -13.03 -16.95 8.70
N ASP A 44 -13.67 -16.85 7.53
CA ASP A 44 -13.58 -17.84 6.45
C ASP A 44 -12.34 -17.52 5.59
N TYR A 45 -11.28 -18.32 5.71
CA TYR A 45 -10.04 -18.13 4.97
C TYR A 45 -10.01 -19.02 3.73
N VAL A 46 -9.99 -18.40 2.55
CA VAL A 46 -9.87 -19.08 1.27
C VAL A 46 -8.50 -18.77 0.67
N GLN A 47 -7.68 -19.80 0.46
CA GLN A 47 -6.40 -19.65 -0.22
C GLN A 47 -6.59 -19.69 -1.73
N GLY A 48 -6.14 -18.63 -2.41
CA GLY A 48 -6.20 -18.54 -3.86
C GLY A 48 -5.88 -17.17 -4.42
N SER A 49 -5.83 -17.09 -5.75
CA SER A 49 -5.44 -15.89 -6.47
C SER A 49 -6.66 -15.12 -6.99
N VAL A 50 -6.58 -13.78 -6.98
CA VAL A 50 -7.55 -12.89 -7.66
C VAL A 50 -7.53 -13.06 -9.19
N LEU A 51 -6.56 -13.80 -9.73
CA LEU A 51 -6.49 -14.14 -11.15
C LEU A 51 -7.35 -15.38 -11.51
N ASP A 52 -7.72 -16.19 -10.53
CA ASP A 52 -8.63 -17.31 -10.73
C ASP A 52 -10.08 -16.83 -10.74
N ARG A 53 -10.63 -16.62 -11.93
CA ARG A 53 -12.00 -16.11 -12.11
C ARG A 53 -13.08 -17.03 -11.53
N GLY A 54 -12.87 -18.34 -11.56
CA GLY A 54 -13.80 -19.31 -11.00
C GLY A 54 -13.87 -19.16 -9.48
N LEU A 55 -12.72 -19.23 -8.84
CA LEU A 55 -12.60 -19.04 -7.39
C LEU A 55 -13.11 -17.67 -6.94
N VAL A 56 -12.75 -16.60 -7.66
CA VAL A 56 -13.23 -15.23 -7.38
C VAL A 56 -14.76 -15.16 -7.41
N HIS A 57 -15.39 -15.78 -8.40
CA HIS A 57 -16.85 -15.85 -8.50
C HIS A 57 -17.47 -16.64 -7.35
N ASP A 58 -16.85 -17.74 -6.91
CA ASP A 58 -17.36 -18.59 -5.83
C ASP A 58 -17.25 -17.91 -4.47
N VAL A 59 -16.09 -17.31 -4.17
CA VAL A 59 -15.90 -16.59 -2.88
C VAL A 59 -16.75 -15.33 -2.76
N MET A 60 -17.27 -14.80 -3.86
CA MET A 60 -18.19 -13.66 -3.87
C MET A 60 -19.63 -14.04 -3.47
N GLY A 61 -19.94 -15.34 -3.31
CA GLY A 61 -21.27 -15.81 -2.92
C GLY A 61 -21.70 -15.26 -1.57
N GLY A 62 -22.82 -14.51 -1.53
CA GLY A 62 -23.40 -13.91 -0.32
C GLY A 62 -22.66 -12.71 0.24
N VAL A 63 -21.68 -12.16 -0.47
CA VAL A 63 -20.89 -11.00 -0.05
C VAL A 63 -21.68 -9.71 -0.23
N ASP A 64 -21.79 -8.91 0.84
CA ASP A 64 -22.41 -7.59 0.83
C ASP A 64 -21.39 -6.48 0.54
N GLU A 65 -20.21 -6.55 1.17
CA GLU A 65 -19.15 -5.52 1.11
C GLU A 65 -17.83 -6.14 0.65
N VAL A 66 -17.12 -5.47 -0.26
CA VAL A 66 -15.82 -5.93 -0.75
C VAL A 66 -14.74 -4.93 -0.37
N TYR A 67 -13.73 -5.37 0.38
CA TYR A 67 -12.48 -4.65 0.62
C TYR A 67 -11.39 -5.27 -0.26
N HIS A 68 -11.07 -4.62 -1.37
CA HIS A 68 -10.09 -5.14 -2.32
C HIS A 68 -8.70 -4.56 -2.05
N LEU A 69 -7.89 -5.34 -1.28
CA LEU A 69 -6.52 -4.99 -0.92
C LEU A 69 -5.49 -5.87 -1.63
N ALA A 70 -5.92 -6.94 -2.29
CA ALA A 70 -5.02 -7.80 -3.03
C ALA A 70 -4.27 -7.02 -4.09
N GLY A 71 -2.95 -7.12 -4.07
CA GLY A 71 -2.06 -6.44 -5.00
C GLY A 71 -0.61 -6.75 -4.67
N LEU A 72 0.25 -6.60 -5.64
CA LEU A 72 1.70 -6.73 -5.47
C LEU A 72 2.29 -5.38 -5.05
N PRO A 73 2.76 -5.25 -3.80
CA PRO A 73 3.49 -4.07 -3.37
C PRO A 73 4.95 -4.12 -3.85
N GLY A 74 5.61 -2.98 -3.82
CA GLY A 74 7.01 -2.84 -4.21
C GLY A 74 7.16 -2.38 -5.66
N MET A 75 8.40 -2.11 -6.06
CA MET A 75 8.72 -1.45 -7.33
C MET A 75 9.65 -2.30 -8.18
N TRP A 76 9.81 -3.57 -7.81
CA TRP A 76 10.64 -4.52 -8.54
C TRP A 76 10.12 -5.95 -8.43
N ARG A 77 10.06 -6.63 -9.56
CA ARG A 77 9.80 -8.07 -9.70
C ARG A 77 10.68 -8.62 -10.83
N PRO A 78 11.04 -9.91 -10.82
CA PRO A 78 11.74 -10.54 -11.95
C PRO A 78 10.97 -10.39 -13.27
N ASP A 79 9.65 -10.59 -13.24
CA ASP A 79 8.75 -10.23 -14.33
C ASP A 79 7.93 -9.01 -13.94
N ARG A 80 8.07 -7.94 -14.70
CA ARG A 80 7.32 -6.69 -14.50
C ARG A 80 5.84 -6.81 -14.90
N ALA A 81 5.51 -7.80 -15.75
CA ALA A 81 4.12 -8.05 -16.15
C ALA A 81 3.24 -8.52 -14.98
N ASP A 82 3.84 -9.10 -13.94
CA ASP A 82 3.13 -9.49 -12.71
C ASP A 82 2.36 -8.32 -12.10
N PHE A 83 2.93 -7.10 -12.13
CA PHE A 83 2.24 -5.92 -11.60
C PHE A 83 0.93 -5.65 -12.34
N HIS A 84 0.94 -5.73 -13.67
CA HIS A 84 -0.27 -5.55 -14.45
C HIS A 84 -1.27 -6.68 -14.21
N ALA A 85 -0.80 -7.91 -14.23
CA ALA A 85 -1.66 -9.08 -14.01
C ALA A 85 -2.37 -9.00 -12.66
N VAL A 86 -1.64 -8.85 -11.55
CA VAL A 86 -2.25 -8.91 -10.22
C VAL A 86 -2.98 -7.61 -9.87
N ASN A 87 -2.35 -6.44 -10.10
CA ASN A 87 -2.93 -5.17 -9.67
C ASN A 87 -4.07 -4.70 -10.56
N PHE A 88 -4.00 -4.91 -11.88
CA PHE A 88 -5.03 -4.46 -12.82
C PHE A 88 -6.02 -5.58 -13.15
N THR A 89 -5.57 -6.70 -13.75
CA THR A 89 -6.49 -7.79 -14.15
C THR A 89 -7.14 -8.45 -12.92
N GLY A 90 -6.42 -8.58 -11.80
CA GLY A 90 -7.00 -9.01 -10.53
C GLY A 90 -8.12 -8.10 -10.05
N THR A 91 -7.93 -6.76 -10.11
CA THR A 91 -8.98 -5.78 -9.78
C THR A 91 -10.18 -5.91 -10.72
N GLU A 92 -9.95 -6.08 -12.03
CA GLU A 92 -11.01 -6.30 -13.02
C GLU A 92 -11.86 -7.54 -12.67
N ASN A 93 -11.23 -8.66 -12.33
CA ASN A 93 -11.93 -9.90 -11.96
C ASN A 93 -12.79 -9.70 -10.70
N ILE A 94 -12.25 -9.06 -9.67
CA ILE A 94 -12.98 -8.82 -8.41
C ILE A 94 -14.14 -7.83 -8.62
N LEU A 95 -13.94 -6.74 -9.37
CA LEU A 95 -15.01 -5.79 -9.70
C LEU A 95 -16.14 -6.46 -10.51
N ALA A 96 -15.80 -7.26 -11.52
CA ALA A 96 -16.76 -7.97 -12.33
C ALA A 96 -17.61 -8.95 -11.48
N ALA A 97 -16.96 -9.75 -10.64
CA ALA A 97 -17.66 -10.71 -9.77
C ALA A 97 -18.53 -9.99 -8.71
N ALA A 98 -18.02 -8.91 -8.09
CA ALA A 98 -18.78 -8.12 -7.13
C ALA A 98 -20.07 -7.54 -7.75
N ARG A 99 -19.96 -7.00 -8.96
CA ARG A 99 -21.10 -6.47 -9.71
C ARG A 99 -22.10 -7.58 -10.08
N GLN A 100 -21.62 -8.72 -10.59
CA GLN A 100 -22.47 -9.86 -10.97
C GLN A 100 -23.21 -10.48 -9.79
N ARG A 101 -22.57 -10.52 -8.61
CA ARG A 101 -23.14 -11.11 -7.40
C ARG A 101 -23.92 -10.12 -6.54
N GLY A 102 -24.00 -8.85 -6.94
CA GLY A 102 -24.82 -7.83 -6.30
C GLY A 102 -24.24 -7.28 -4.98
N ALA A 103 -22.91 -7.23 -4.85
CA ALA A 103 -22.29 -6.55 -3.72
C ALA A 103 -22.77 -5.10 -3.63
N THR A 104 -23.10 -4.66 -2.42
CA THR A 104 -23.74 -3.36 -2.16
C THR A 104 -22.75 -2.21 -2.02
N ARG A 105 -21.49 -2.51 -1.69
CA ARG A 105 -20.39 -1.55 -1.61
C ARG A 105 -19.04 -2.21 -1.93
N PHE A 106 -18.17 -1.43 -2.55
CA PHE A 106 -16.85 -1.86 -2.96
C PHE A 106 -15.81 -0.81 -2.58
N LEU A 107 -14.79 -1.19 -1.81
CA LEU A 107 -13.66 -0.36 -1.51
C LEU A 107 -12.42 -0.88 -2.25
N HIS A 108 -11.85 -0.04 -3.13
CA HIS A 108 -10.57 -0.29 -3.78
C HIS A 108 -9.43 0.32 -2.95
N CYS A 109 -8.48 -0.51 -2.52
CA CYS A 109 -7.26 -0.03 -1.86
C CYS A 109 -6.22 0.35 -2.92
N SER A 110 -6.11 1.65 -3.20
CA SER A 110 -5.14 2.26 -4.11
C SER A 110 -3.82 2.55 -3.39
N THR A 111 -3.15 3.67 -3.68
CA THR A 111 -1.88 4.09 -3.07
C THR A 111 -1.65 5.59 -3.28
N GLU A 112 -0.94 6.25 -2.35
CA GLU A 112 -0.51 7.64 -2.52
C GLU A 112 0.39 7.84 -3.73
N SER A 113 1.19 6.83 -4.09
CA SER A 113 2.24 6.97 -5.11
C SER A 113 1.72 7.29 -6.52
N ILE A 114 0.42 7.14 -6.76
CA ILE A 114 -0.24 7.57 -7.99
C ILE A 114 -0.78 9.01 -7.92
N LEU A 115 -0.72 9.66 -6.77
CA LEU A 115 -1.27 11.00 -6.55
C LEU A 115 -0.21 12.10 -6.65
N PHE A 116 1.08 11.75 -6.68
CA PHE A 116 2.15 12.73 -6.79
C PHE A 116 2.22 13.35 -8.17
N ARG A 117 2.12 14.66 -8.21
CA ARG A 117 2.11 15.46 -9.43
C ARG A 117 3.51 15.72 -9.98
N THR A 118 3.60 15.99 -11.27
CA THR A 118 4.73 16.70 -11.84
C THR A 118 4.58 18.20 -11.53
N ALA A 119 5.68 18.93 -11.37
CA ALA A 119 5.76 20.32 -10.90
C ALA A 119 4.94 21.40 -11.68
N GLN A 120 4.10 21.00 -12.61
CA GLN A 120 3.30 21.88 -13.49
C GLN A 120 1.79 21.81 -13.26
N GLN A 121 1.32 21.16 -12.19
CA GLN A 121 -0.12 21.03 -11.93
C GLN A 121 -0.54 21.83 -10.70
N ASP A 122 -1.57 22.69 -10.88
CA ASP A 122 -2.11 23.61 -9.87
C ASP A 122 -2.80 22.93 -8.66
N ASP A 123 -3.11 23.75 -7.65
CA ASP A 123 -3.55 23.46 -6.27
C ASP A 123 -4.87 22.67 -6.04
N ALA A 124 -5.33 21.86 -7.00
CA ALA A 124 -6.44 20.95 -6.75
C ALA A 124 -6.03 19.89 -5.73
N ASP A 125 -6.95 19.44 -4.87
CA ASP A 125 -6.71 18.38 -3.91
C ASP A 125 -6.11 17.14 -4.61
N ALA A 126 -5.10 16.51 -4.00
CA ALA A 126 -4.38 15.38 -4.61
C ALA A 126 -5.34 14.25 -5.02
N GLU A 127 -6.44 14.07 -4.28
CA GLU A 127 -7.47 13.06 -4.56
C GLU A 127 -8.25 13.33 -5.86
N ASP A 128 -8.33 14.59 -6.30
CA ASP A 128 -9.06 14.98 -7.51
C ASP A 128 -8.14 15.10 -8.74
N ALA A 129 -6.86 14.74 -8.59
CA ALA A 129 -5.89 14.79 -9.68
C ALA A 129 -6.28 13.88 -10.85
N LEU A 130 -6.32 14.45 -12.07
CA LEU A 130 -6.58 13.72 -13.32
C LEU A 130 -5.26 13.22 -13.93
N LEU A 131 -4.53 12.39 -13.20
CA LEU A 131 -3.29 11.77 -13.68
C LEU A 131 -3.60 10.57 -14.57
N LYS A 132 -2.70 10.30 -15.53
CA LYS A 132 -2.83 9.19 -16.47
C LYS A 132 -1.80 8.11 -16.18
N ALA A 133 -2.06 6.89 -16.63
CA ALA A 133 -1.13 5.77 -16.48
C ALA A 133 0.23 6.05 -17.14
N ASP A 134 0.27 6.86 -18.20
CA ASP A 134 1.52 7.24 -18.89
C ASP A 134 2.35 8.27 -18.11
N ASP A 135 1.75 8.99 -17.15
CA ASP A 135 2.46 9.91 -16.26
C ASP A 135 3.18 9.18 -15.12
N MET A 136 2.92 7.90 -14.95
CA MET A 136 3.43 7.11 -13.84
C MET A 136 4.91 6.77 -14.03
N PRO A 137 5.72 6.83 -12.94
CA PRO A 137 7.17 6.66 -13.01
C PRO A 137 7.65 5.25 -13.35
N GLY A 138 6.80 4.23 -13.23
CA GLY A 138 7.19 2.85 -13.51
C GLY A 138 6.02 1.84 -13.53
N PRO A 139 6.35 0.53 -13.67
CA PRO A 139 5.34 -0.53 -13.85
C PRO A 139 4.36 -0.69 -12.68
N TYR A 140 4.84 -0.56 -11.45
CA TYR A 140 3.99 -0.66 -10.25
C TYR A 140 2.96 0.46 -10.23
N THR A 141 3.41 1.72 -10.26
CA THR A 141 2.50 2.87 -10.21
C THR A 141 1.58 2.90 -11.40
N ARG A 142 2.05 2.51 -12.59
CA ARG A 142 1.21 2.38 -13.80
C ARG A 142 0.08 1.36 -13.58
N SER A 143 0.39 0.18 -13.06
CA SER A 143 -0.63 -0.84 -12.78
C SER A 143 -1.64 -0.39 -11.74
N LYS A 144 -1.19 0.31 -10.68
CA LYS A 144 -2.08 0.87 -9.65
C LYS A 144 -2.96 1.99 -10.20
N MET A 145 -2.42 2.85 -11.06
CA MET A 145 -3.20 3.91 -11.72
C MET A 145 -4.28 3.32 -12.63
N LEU A 146 -3.97 2.29 -13.42
CA LEU A 146 -4.94 1.61 -14.26
C LEU A 146 -6.08 0.97 -13.43
N ALA A 147 -5.74 0.31 -12.33
CA ALA A 147 -6.72 -0.28 -11.42
C ALA A 147 -7.61 0.79 -10.74
N ASP A 148 -7.02 1.90 -10.32
CA ASP A 148 -7.71 3.04 -9.75
C ASP A 148 -8.70 3.68 -10.75
N GLN A 149 -8.26 3.88 -12.00
CA GLN A 149 -9.12 4.37 -13.08
C GLN A 149 -10.28 3.41 -13.37
N LEU A 150 -10.01 2.09 -13.38
CA LEU A 150 -11.05 1.08 -13.57
C LEU A 150 -12.09 1.13 -12.43
N ALA A 151 -11.65 1.28 -11.19
CA ALA A 151 -12.53 1.43 -10.02
C ALA A 151 -13.41 2.68 -10.12
N LEU A 152 -12.85 3.81 -10.52
CA LEU A 152 -13.59 5.06 -10.72
C LEU A 152 -14.54 5.00 -11.93
N GLN A 153 -14.15 4.32 -13.01
CA GLN A 153 -15.05 4.08 -14.15
C GLN A 153 -16.25 3.21 -13.73
N ALA A 154 -16.03 2.18 -12.89
CA ALA A 154 -17.12 1.39 -12.34
C ALA A 154 -18.08 2.24 -11.50
N ALA A 155 -17.54 3.17 -10.69
CA ALA A 155 -18.36 4.14 -9.94
C ALA A 155 -19.17 5.05 -10.85
N ALA A 156 -18.56 5.60 -11.89
CA ALA A 156 -19.24 6.43 -12.89
C ALA A 156 -20.34 5.66 -13.65
N ALA A 157 -20.18 4.35 -13.79
CA ALA A 157 -21.19 3.45 -14.35
C ALA A 157 -22.27 2.99 -13.34
N GLY A 158 -22.31 3.59 -12.13
CA GLY A 158 -23.31 3.36 -11.09
C GLY A 158 -23.03 2.20 -10.14
N PHE A 159 -21.85 1.56 -10.21
CA PHE A 159 -21.45 0.57 -9.19
C PHE A 159 -20.89 1.29 -7.95
N PRO A 160 -21.27 0.92 -6.72
CA PRO A 160 -20.98 1.67 -5.49
C PRO A 160 -19.52 1.50 -5.03
N VAL A 161 -18.58 2.14 -5.71
CA VAL A 161 -17.14 2.08 -5.43
C VAL A 161 -16.67 3.31 -4.65
N ILE A 162 -15.79 3.08 -3.68
CA ILE A 162 -14.98 4.07 -2.96
C ILE A 162 -13.50 3.70 -3.12
N VAL A 163 -12.61 4.69 -3.14
CA VAL A 163 -11.17 4.45 -3.24
C VAL A 163 -10.45 4.96 -2.00
N GLY A 164 -9.75 4.07 -1.30
CA GLY A 164 -8.83 4.42 -0.22
C GLY A 164 -7.39 4.47 -0.75
N CYS A 165 -6.67 5.54 -0.48
CA CYS A 165 -5.28 5.72 -0.89
C CYS A 165 -4.37 5.78 0.36
N PRO A 166 -3.95 4.62 0.90
CA PRO A 166 -2.97 4.61 1.98
C PRO A 166 -1.68 5.30 1.55
N THR A 167 -1.06 6.01 2.49
CA THR A 167 0.27 6.57 2.29
C THR A 167 1.34 5.51 2.56
N MET A 168 2.35 5.79 3.36
CA MET A 168 3.42 4.86 3.72
C MET A 168 3.11 4.17 5.06
N PRO A 169 2.36 3.04 5.09
CA PRO A 169 2.03 2.38 6.34
C PRO A 169 3.26 1.76 7.01
N ILE A 170 3.41 2.02 8.30
CA ILE A 170 4.43 1.43 9.18
C ILE A 170 3.77 0.79 10.39
N GLY A 171 4.48 -0.07 11.08
CA GLY A 171 4.03 -0.75 12.29
C GLY A 171 4.84 -2.01 12.54
N PRO A 172 4.70 -2.63 13.71
CA PRO A 172 5.33 -3.93 13.99
C PRO A 172 4.68 -5.05 13.15
N HIS A 173 5.39 -6.18 13.05
CA HIS A 173 4.89 -7.42 12.45
C HIS A 173 4.61 -7.39 10.94
N ASP A 174 5.26 -6.50 10.18
CA ASP A 174 5.23 -6.56 8.72
C ASP A 174 6.07 -7.72 8.19
N GLN A 175 5.49 -8.91 8.14
CA GLN A 175 6.14 -10.14 7.66
C GLN A 175 6.46 -10.10 6.16
N ASN A 176 5.85 -9.19 5.42
CA ASN A 176 5.99 -9.10 3.97
C ASN A 176 7.06 -8.11 3.51
N LEU A 177 7.66 -7.38 4.46
CA LEU A 177 8.60 -6.30 4.17
C LEU A 177 8.05 -5.36 3.08
N THR A 178 6.93 -4.73 3.38
CA THR A 178 6.39 -3.67 2.51
C THR A 178 7.43 -2.58 2.27
N PRO A 179 7.34 -1.80 1.19
CA PRO A 179 8.36 -0.83 0.86
C PRO A 179 8.76 0.12 2.00
N PRO A 180 7.83 0.68 2.82
CA PRO A 180 8.21 1.49 3.96
C PRO A 180 9.03 0.73 5.00
N THR A 181 8.61 -0.48 5.36
CA THR A 181 9.34 -1.33 6.33
C THR A 181 10.70 -1.76 5.79
N ALA A 182 10.77 -2.12 4.49
CA ALA A 182 12.02 -2.48 3.83
C ALA A 182 13.01 -1.28 3.80
N MET A 183 12.52 -0.07 3.61
CA MET A 183 13.31 1.16 3.69
C MET A 183 13.89 1.35 5.09
N LEU A 184 13.08 1.26 6.14
CA LEU A 184 13.54 1.36 7.53
C LEU A 184 14.58 0.27 7.85
N GLN A 185 14.30 -0.98 7.46
CA GLN A 185 15.22 -2.09 7.67
C GLN A 185 16.54 -1.90 6.90
N HIS A 186 16.51 -1.35 5.69
CA HIS A 186 17.73 -1.01 4.95
C HIS A 186 18.61 -0.02 5.72
N PHE A 187 18.02 1.01 6.32
CA PHE A 187 18.77 1.96 7.12
C PHE A 187 19.28 1.37 8.44
N LEU A 188 18.60 0.40 9.03
CA LEU A 188 19.07 -0.34 10.20
C LEU A 188 20.10 -1.41 9.87
N GLY A 189 20.15 -1.94 8.65
CA GLY A 189 21.01 -3.05 8.22
C GLY A 189 22.51 -2.79 8.31
N GLY A 190 23.38 -3.78 8.05
CA GLY A 190 24.85 -3.75 8.25
C GLY A 190 25.60 -2.58 7.57
N GLY A 191 26.86 -2.33 7.99
CA GLY A 191 27.75 -1.28 7.49
C GLY A 191 27.72 0.01 8.34
N LEU A 192 28.75 0.84 8.19
CA LEU A 192 28.97 2.04 9.02
C LEU A 192 28.22 3.26 8.50
N PHE A 193 27.91 3.29 7.19
CA PHE A 193 27.23 4.43 6.57
C PHE A 193 26.13 3.96 5.64
N ARG A 194 25.15 4.85 5.41
CA ARG A 194 24.07 4.68 4.43
C ARG A 194 23.88 5.97 3.65
N MET A 195 23.81 5.85 2.35
CA MET A 195 23.41 6.95 1.48
C MET A 195 21.88 7.04 1.46
N TYR A 196 21.34 8.24 1.39
CA TYR A 196 19.90 8.44 1.26
C TYR A 196 19.58 9.65 0.38
N LEU A 197 18.46 9.59 -0.30
CA LEU A 197 17.81 10.72 -0.94
C LEU A 197 16.87 11.35 0.09
N ASP A 198 17.01 12.66 0.37
CA ASP A 198 16.05 13.33 1.24
C ASP A 198 14.78 13.66 0.47
N PHE A 199 13.64 13.25 1.00
CA PHE A 199 12.31 13.51 0.44
C PHE A 199 11.27 13.48 1.56
N ILE A 200 10.05 13.95 1.26
CA ILE A 200 8.95 13.88 2.22
C ILE A 200 8.40 12.45 2.25
N VAL A 201 8.37 11.84 3.43
CA VAL A 201 7.71 10.57 3.70
C VAL A 201 6.39 10.83 4.42
N ASN A 202 5.31 10.30 3.87
CA ASN A 202 3.95 10.44 4.44
C ASN A 202 3.64 9.18 5.25
N LEU A 203 4.18 9.09 6.47
CA LEU A 203 4.07 7.89 7.31
C LEU A 203 2.70 7.82 8.01
N VAL A 204 2.21 6.60 8.20
CA VAL A 204 0.95 6.33 8.91
C VAL A 204 1.02 4.99 9.64
N ASP A 205 0.34 4.86 10.77
CA ASP A 205 0.16 3.56 11.43
C ASP A 205 -0.73 2.65 10.57
N VAL A 206 -0.30 1.43 10.32
CA VAL A 206 -1.07 0.43 9.57
C VAL A 206 -2.44 0.15 10.19
N ARG A 207 -2.57 0.28 11.50
CA ARG A 207 -3.84 0.13 12.23
C ARG A 207 -4.80 1.28 11.91
N ASP A 208 -4.29 2.50 11.74
CA ASP A 208 -5.10 3.66 11.35
C ASP A 208 -5.51 3.59 9.88
N VAL A 209 -4.67 3.03 9.01
CA VAL A 209 -5.06 2.72 7.64
C VAL A 209 -6.27 1.78 7.63
N ALA A 210 -6.24 0.71 8.42
CA ALA A 210 -7.35 -0.24 8.53
C ALA A 210 -8.65 0.46 8.97
N ILE A 211 -8.57 1.31 10.01
CA ILE A 211 -9.71 2.11 10.48
C ILE A 211 -10.20 3.06 9.38
N GLY A 212 -9.28 3.73 8.68
CA GLY A 212 -9.59 4.64 7.57
C GLY A 212 -10.31 3.95 6.42
N LEU A 213 -9.91 2.72 6.05
CA LEU A 213 -10.59 1.91 5.03
C LEU A 213 -12.02 1.55 5.46
N ILE A 214 -12.24 1.21 6.74
CA ILE A 214 -13.60 0.94 7.26
C ILE A 214 -14.44 2.21 7.23
N LEU A 215 -13.91 3.32 7.71
CA LEU A 215 -14.61 4.61 7.67
C LEU A 215 -14.96 5.04 6.24
N ALA A 216 -14.04 4.83 5.29
CA ALA A 216 -14.30 5.08 3.88
C ALA A 216 -15.41 4.18 3.34
N MET A 217 -15.42 2.88 3.69
CA MET A 217 -16.51 1.98 3.34
C MET A 217 -17.86 2.45 3.91
N GLU A 218 -17.90 2.87 5.16
CA GLU A 218 -19.14 3.25 5.86
C GLU A 218 -19.68 4.62 5.44
N LYS A 219 -18.80 5.63 5.27
CA LYS A 219 -19.18 7.05 5.14
C LYS A 219 -18.73 7.69 3.83
N GLY A 220 -17.79 7.05 3.11
CA GLY A 220 -17.20 7.63 1.91
C GLY A 220 -18.22 7.87 0.80
N ARG A 221 -18.06 8.96 0.07
CA ARG A 221 -18.85 9.27 -1.12
C ARG A 221 -18.41 8.37 -2.27
N LEU A 222 -19.39 7.81 -2.99
CA LEU A 222 -19.14 6.93 -4.13
C LEU A 222 -18.38 7.69 -5.24
N GLY A 223 -17.41 7.03 -5.84
CA GLY A 223 -16.57 7.62 -6.87
C GLY A 223 -15.48 8.57 -6.36
N HIS A 224 -15.28 8.66 -5.04
CA HIS A 224 -14.26 9.54 -4.48
C HIS A 224 -13.06 8.75 -3.93
N ARG A 225 -11.87 9.39 -4.03
CA ARG A 225 -10.65 8.95 -3.35
C ARG A 225 -10.55 9.61 -1.98
N TYR A 226 -9.91 8.91 -1.04
CA TYR A 226 -9.56 9.40 0.29
C TYR A 226 -8.12 9.03 0.62
N VAL A 227 -7.27 10.04 0.83
CA VAL A 227 -5.90 9.84 1.34
C VAL A 227 -5.99 9.38 2.79
N LEU A 228 -5.45 8.20 3.07
CA LEU A 228 -5.38 7.60 4.40
C LEU A 228 -3.93 7.65 4.90
N GLY A 229 -3.51 8.84 5.32
CA GLY A 229 -2.17 9.16 5.76
C GLY A 229 -2.09 9.56 7.22
N GLY A 230 -0.86 9.83 7.67
CA GLY A 230 -0.55 10.39 8.99
C GLY A 230 0.29 11.66 8.85
N ASP A 231 1.51 11.64 9.41
CA ASP A 231 2.40 12.80 9.38
C ASP A 231 3.32 12.76 8.15
N SER A 232 3.45 13.92 7.50
CA SER A 232 4.37 14.14 6.39
C SER A 232 5.65 14.78 6.92
N ILE A 233 6.74 14.05 6.95
CA ILE A 233 8.03 14.49 7.50
C ILE A 233 9.20 14.25 6.53
N PRO A 234 10.28 15.06 6.56
CA PRO A 234 11.48 14.76 5.79
C PRO A 234 12.13 13.45 6.24
N LEU A 235 12.65 12.64 5.30
CA LEU A 235 13.33 11.38 5.63
C LEU A 235 14.50 11.58 6.60
N LYS A 236 15.23 12.70 6.51
CA LYS A 236 16.30 13.05 7.47
C LYS A 236 15.81 13.08 8.92
N GLN A 237 14.55 13.45 9.17
CA GLN A 237 13.97 13.44 10.52
C GLN A 237 13.72 12.00 11.00
N VAL A 238 13.27 11.11 10.12
CA VAL A 238 13.17 9.67 10.41
C VAL A 238 14.53 9.10 10.78
N LEU A 239 15.57 9.43 10.01
CA LEU A 239 16.95 8.98 10.28
C LEU A 239 17.50 9.53 11.60
N ALA A 240 17.14 10.77 11.96
CA ALA A 240 17.50 11.34 13.27
C ALA A 240 16.83 10.59 14.43
N LEU A 241 15.55 10.19 14.28
CA LEU A 241 14.85 9.36 15.26
C LEU A 241 15.48 7.96 15.37
N MET A 242 15.89 7.37 14.25
CA MET A 242 16.62 6.09 14.25
C MET A 242 17.96 6.21 15.02
N ALA A 243 18.70 7.29 14.79
CA ALA A 243 19.95 7.54 15.51
C ALA A 243 19.71 7.72 17.03
N ALA A 244 18.66 8.46 17.42
CA ALA A 244 18.24 8.61 18.81
C ALA A 244 17.78 7.29 19.46
N SER A 245 17.29 6.34 18.66
CA SER A 245 16.90 4.99 19.09
C SER A 245 18.08 4.00 19.15
N GLY A 246 19.33 4.46 18.99
CA GLY A 246 20.53 3.63 19.11
C GLY A 246 21.14 3.13 17.80
N CYS A 247 20.63 3.56 16.65
CA CYS A 247 21.24 3.26 15.35
C CYS A 247 22.52 4.08 15.16
N ARG A 248 23.69 3.44 15.35
CA ARG A 248 25.02 4.09 15.25
C ARG A 248 25.54 4.10 13.82
N LYS A 249 24.87 4.82 12.91
CA LYS A 249 25.26 4.92 11.50
C LYS A 249 25.43 6.36 11.07
N LEU A 250 26.33 6.56 10.09
CA LEU A 250 26.46 7.82 9.37
C LEU A 250 25.51 7.83 8.19
N PHE A 251 24.57 8.75 8.16
CA PHE A 251 23.65 8.95 7.04
C PHE A 251 24.18 10.07 6.14
N VAL A 252 24.41 9.74 4.85
CA VAL A 252 24.99 10.66 3.86
C VAL A 252 23.95 10.99 2.81
N PRO A 253 23.50 12.26 2.72
CA PRO A 253 22.56 12.67 1.68
C PRO A 253 23.21 12.64 0.30
N VAL A 254 22.44 12.21 -0.73
CA VAL A 254 22.88 12.23 -2.11
C VAL A 254 21.92 13.04 -2.98
N PRO A 255 22.42 13.78 -3.99
CA PRO A 255 21.57 14.48 -4.94
C PRO A 255 20.70 13.50 -5.74
N GLY A 256 19.47 13.92 -6.11
CA GLY A 256 18.51 13.06 -6.80
C GLY A 256 18.98 12.50 -8.13
N SER A 257 19.84 13.24 -8.88
CA SER A 257 20.44 12.75 -10.13
C SER A 257 21.40 11.58 -9.90
N PHE A 258 22.22 11.65 -8.85
CA PHE A 258 23.11 10.54 -8.48
C PHE A 258 22.35 9.35 -7.93
N ALA A 259 21.27 9.59 -7.16
CA ALA A 259 20.40 8.52 -6.69
C ALA A 259 19.73 7.78 -7.85
N GLU A 260 19.26 8.50 -8.89
CA GLU A 260 18.66 7.88 -10.07
C GLU A 260 19.69 7.08 -10.91
N LEU A 261 20.88 7.63 -11.11
CA LEU A 261 21.95 6.89 -11.83
C LEU A 261 22.36 5.62 -11.07
N GLY A 262 22.55 5.74 -9.74
CA GLY A 262 22.89 4.60 -8.89
C GLY A 262 21.79 3.54 -8.88
N SER A 263 20.51 3.94 -8.83
CA SER A 263 19.40 2.99 -8.88
C SER A 263 19.32 2.23 -10.20
N ARG A 264 19.63 2.86 -11.33
CA ARG A 264 19.71 2.18 -12.64
C ARG A 264 20.78 1.07 -12.65
N MET A 265 21.95 1.36 -12.07
CA MET A 265 23.04 0.36 -11.98
C MET A 265 22.64 -0.80 -11.06
N ILE A 266 22.08 -0.50 -9.89
CA ILE A 266 21.63 -1.51 -8.92
C ILE A 266 20.54 -2.38 -9.53
N GLU A 267 19.56 -1.77 -10.19
CA GLU A 267 18.45 -2.48 -10.83
C GLU A 267 18.95 -3.35 -12.01
N PHE A 268 19.87 -2.85 -12.82
CA PHE A 268 20.51 -3.64 -13.88
C PHE A 268 21.23 -4.88 -13.33
N ILE A 269 21.99 -4.74 -12.24
CA ILE A 269 22.64 -5.88 -11.57
C ILE A 269 21.59 -6.87 -11.04
N SER A 270 20.51 -6.35 -10.45
CA SER A 270 19.41 -7.19 -9.96
C SER A 270 18.73 -7.96 -11.10
N ASP A 271 18.52 -7.31 -12.25
CA ASP A 271 17.83 -7.92 -13.40
C ASP A 271 18.66 -8.99 -14.09
N HIS A 272 20.00 -8.82 -14.17
CA HIS A 272 20.86 -9.66 -15.02
C HIS A 272 21.77 -10.59 -14.23
N VAL A 273 22.09 -10.25 -12.98
CA VAL A 273 23.11 -10.98 -12.21
C VAL A 273 22.51 -11.64 -10.96
N THR A 274 21.95 -10.84 -10.04
CA THR A 274 21.59 -11.36 -8.72
C THR A 274 20.18 -11.93 -8.66
N ARG A 275 19.27 -11.54 -9.55
CA ARG A 275 17.84 -11.90 -9.55
C ARG A 275 17.16 -11.66 -8.20
N SER A 276 17.70 -10.75 -7.43
CA SER A 276 17.21 -10.39 -6.09
C SER A 276 16.69 -8.96 -6.09
N VAL A 277 15.83 -8.66 -5.12
CA VAL A 277 15.23 -7.32 -4.99
C VAL A 277 16.32 -6.29 -4.76
N PRO A 278 16.42 -5.27 -5.62
CA PRO A 278 17.41 -4.22 -5.50
C PRO A 278 17.18 -3.37 -4.24
N SER A 279 18.24 -2.85 -3.66
CA SER A 279 18.17 -1.93 -2.52
C SER A 279 17.58 -0.56 -2.89
N ALA A 280 17.63 -0.20 -4.16
CA ALA A 280 17.00 1.00 -4.73
C ALA A 280 16.52 0.68 -6.16
N THR A 281 15.33 1.17 -6.51
CA THR A 281 14.75 1.04 -7.85
C THR A 281 14.64 2.40 -8.52
N VAL A 282 14.68 2.42 -9.84
CA VAL A 282 14.48 3.65 -10.63
C VAL A 282 13.10 4.25 -10.35
N GLU A 283 12.06 3.40 -10.33
CA GLU A 283 10.69 3.82 -10.00
C GLU A 283 10.61 4.44 -8.60
N GLY A 284 11.21 3.79 -7.59
CA GLY A 284 11.22 4.30 -6.22
C GLY A 284 11.90 5.64 -6.07
N VAL A 285 13.05 5.84 -6.72
CA VAL A 285 13.75 7.12 -6.73
C VAL A 285 12.91 8.22 -7.41
N ARG A 286 12.24 7.89 -8.51
CA ARG A 286 11.37 8.85 -9.21
C ARG A 286 10.13 9.22 -8.38
N ILE A 287 9.52 8.27 -7.67
CA ILE A 287 8.45 8.54 -6.71
C ILE A 287 8.96 9.47 -5.61
N ALA A 288 10.09 9.14 -4.98
CA ALA A 288 10.68 9.95 -3.92
C ALA A 288 10.97 11.40 -4.36
N ARG A 289 11.42 11.60 -5.61
CA ARG A 289 11.66 12.95 -6.17
C ARG A 289 10.39 13.75 -6.43
N ARG A 290 9.24 13.10 -6.56
CA ARG A 290 7.91 13.73 -6.75
C ARG A 290 7.14 13.85 -5.43
N ALA A 291 7.58 13.15 -4.40
CA ALA A 291 6.86 13.06 -3.13
C ALA A 291 6.76 14.43 -2.46
N THR A 292 5.55 14.79 -2.08
CA THR A 292 5.17 16.00 -1.35
C THR A 292 4.34 15.63 -0.13
N ALA A 293 4.13 16.58 0.77
CA ALA A 293 3.16 16.42 1.84
C ALA A 293 1.75 16.27 1.23
N LEU A 294 1.03 15.25 1.70
CA LEU A 294 -0.34 14.99 1.29
C LEU A 294 -1.30 15.38 2.41
N SER A 295 -2.31 16.18 2.08
CA SER A 295 -3.38 16.51 3.02
C SER A 295 -4.31 15.31 3.23
N ILE A 296 -4.74 15.13 4.48
CA ILE A 296 -5.78 14.17 4.88
C ILE A 296 -7.07 14.89 5.29
N ASP A 297 -7.19 16.19 4.99
CA ASP A 297 -8.31 17.02 5.48
C ASP A 297 -9.67 16.56 4.94
N LYS A 298 -9.72 16.04 3.71
CA LYS A 298 -10.93 15.44 3.16
C LYS A 298 -11.36 14.21 3.97
N ALA A 299 -10.44 13.29 4.26
CA ALA A 299 -10.71 12.13 5.09
C ALA A 299 -11.13 12.54 6.52
N ARG A 300 -10.50 13.56 7.10
CA ARG A 300 -10.90 14.11 8.41
C ARG A 300 -12.31 14.67 8.40
N ARG A 301 -12.65 15.52 7.43
CA ARG A 301 -13.96 16.17 7.37
C ARG A 301 -15.08 15.20 7.03
N GLU A 302 -14.89 14.33 6.05
CA GLU A 302 -15.98 13.52 5.51
C GLU A 302 -16.11 12.18 6.21
N LEU A 303 -15.00 11.58 6.68
CA LEU A 303 -15.00 10.27 7.32
C LEU A 303 -14.88 10.33 8.85
N GLY A 304 -14.37 11.44 9.39
CA GLY A 304 -13.94 11.52 10.77
C GLY A 304 -12.65 10.76 11.04
N TYR A 305 -11.79 10.66 10.03
CA TYR A 305 -10.51 9.96 10.12
C TYR A 305 -9.53 10.74 11.00
N MET A 306 -9.04 10.11 12.06
CA MET A 306 -8.12 10.72 13.03
C MET A 306 -6.95 9.77 13.31
N PRO A 307 -5.90 9.79 12.49
CA PRO A 307 -4.73 8.95 12.71
C PRO A 307 -3.95 9.42 13.94
N ARG A 308 -3.28 8.49 14.59
CA ARG A 308 -2.36 8.77 15.71
C ARG A 308 -1.10 9.46 15.22
N PRO A 309 -0.40 10.23 16.08
CA PRO A 309 0.91 10.80 15.76
C PRO A 309 1.90 9.71 15.35
N VAL A 310 2.71 9.99 14.32
CA VAL A 310 3.58 8.97 13.72
C VAL A 310 4.83 8.66 14.54
N GLU A 311 5.32 9.61 15.35
CA GLU A 311 6.58 9.42 16.09
C GLU A 311 6.56 8.21 17.06
N PRO A 312 5.53 8.00 17.91
CA PRO A 312 5.42 6.80 18.73
C PRO A 312 5.41 5.51 17.92
N VAL A 313 4.66 5.49 16.80
CA VAL A 313 4.55 4.34 15.90
C VAL A 313 5.90 4.02 15.25
N LEU A 314 6.61 5.05 14.81
CA LEU A 314 7.92 4.90 14.20
C LEU A 314 8.94 4.33 15.23
N ARG A 315 8.92 4.80 16.49
CA ARG A 315 9.74 4.24 17.56
C ARG A 315 9.41 2.77 17.84
N GLU A 316 8.12 2.41 17.93
CA GLU A 316 7.64 1.03 18.06
C GLU A 316 8.15 0.15 16.90
N THR A 317 8.03 0.65 15.67
CA THR A 317 8.48 -0.06 14.47
C THR A 317 9.99 -0.25 14.45
N ILE A 318 10.76 0.78 14.76
CA ILE A 318 12.23 0.72 14.82
C ILE A 318 12.66 -0.30 15.90
N ALA A 319 12.10 -0.23 17.09
CA ALA A 319 12.42 -1.16 18.19
C ALA A 319 12.16 -2.60 17.75
N HIS A 320 10.99 -2.88 17.16
CA HIS A 320 10.65 -4.20 16.64
C HIS A 320 11.65 -4.69 15.56
N LEU A 321 12.04 -3.83 14.62
CA LEU A 321 12.99 -4.18 13.56
C LEU A 321 14.42 -4.42 14.08
N MET A 322 14.79 -3.78 15.18
CA MET A 322 16.11 -4.00 15.83
C MET A 322 16.15 -5.33 16.58
N GLU A 323 15.03 -5.74 17.18
CA GLU A 323 14.93 -7.01 17.94
C GLU A 323 14.75 -8.22 17.01
N VAL A 324 13.90 -8.09 15.99
CA VAL A 324 13.51 -9.16 15.07
C VAL A 324 13.71 -8.71 13.63
N PRO A 325 14.92 -8.84 13.07
CA PRO A 325 15.14 -8.53 11.66
C PRO A 325 14.22 -9.38 10.78
N VAL A 326 13.29 -8.74 10.08
CA VAL A 326 12.33 -9.43 9.23
C VAL A 326 13.05 -10.04 8.03
N ARG A 327 12.93 -11.36 7.86
CA ARG A 327 13.37 -12.05 6.64
C ARG A 327 12.25 -11.96 5.61
N ARG A 328 12.56 -11.48 4.43
CA ARG A 328 11.59 -11.39 3.34
C ARG A 328 11.09 -12.77 2.96
N VAL A 329 9.79 -13.01 3.12
CA VAL A 329 9.12 -14.17 2.52
C VAL A 329 8.92 -13.83 1.04
N LEU A 330 9.62 -14.52 0.14
CA LEU A 330 9.39 -14.39 -1.30
C LEU A 330 7.96 -14.91 -1.58
N ARG A 331 7.07 -14.00 -1.91
CA ARG A 331 5.74 -14.36 -2.42
C ARG A 331 5.91 -14.72 -3.90
N HIS A 332 5.83 -15.99 -4.21
CA HIS A 332 5.56 -16.43 -5.57
C HIS A 332 4.06 -16.21 -5.82
N ALA A 333 3.76 -15.40 -6.85
CA ALA A 333 2.38 -15.13 -7.28
C ALA A 333 1.78 -16.35 -7.97
#